data_d3fe3af241c799834ca475baca13b567
#
_entry.id   d3fe3af241c799834ca475baca13b567
#
_cell.length_a   1.000
_cell.length_b   1.000
_cell.length_c   1.000
_cell.angle_alpha   90.00
_cell.angle_beta   90.00
_cell.angle_gamma   90.00
#
_symmetry.space_group_name_H-M   'P 1'
#
loop_
_entity.id
_entity.type
_entity.pdbx_description
1 polymer ?
#
loop_
_entity_poly.entity_id
_entity_poly.type
_entity_poly.pdbx_seq_one_letter_code
_entity_poly.pdbx_strand_id
1 'polypeptide(L)'
;EKVKKNSFINNLTNNNGLVSFEGLLDNISKYKFSKITNFDKYQPDLLITPNKTLVFFDDKGTILNFDEQSNLIWKTNVYKKKDQKHKPILYFASNNENLVVIDNIANYYVLSLNNGKLKWMKGNPSPFNSQVKIFKDKFFAVDFENVLRCYSIVTGDEIWNYKTDQTLIKSQQKLSIAINKSNKSIYFLN
;
A
#
# COMPACT_ATOMS: atom_id res chain seq x y z
N GLU A 1 1.44 3.88 -32.89
CA GLU A 1 1.22 2.43 -32.68
C GLU A 1 0.23 2.22 -31.55
N LYS A 2 -0.77 1.38 -31.79
CA LYS A 2 -1.78 1.09 -30.78
C LYS A 2 -1.19 0.10 -29.75
N VAL A 3 -1.16 0.45 -28.50
CA VAL A 3 -0.70 -0.41 -27.40
C VAL A 3 -1.55 -1.68 -27.37
N LYS A 4 -0.92 -2.84 -27.57
CA LYS A 4 -1.61 -4.12 -27.72
C LYS A 4 -1.91 -4.84 -26.41
N LYS A 5 -1.11 -4.63 -25.37
CA LYS A 5 -1.29 -5.21 -24.03
C LYS A 5 -0.71 -4.29 -22.97
N ASN A 6 -1.55 -3.77 -22.10
CA ASN A 6 -1.12 -3.14 -20.87
C ASN A 6 -1.69 -3.93 -19.69
N SER A 7 -0.83 -4.59 -18.96
CA SER A 7 -1.19 -5.01 -17.62
C SER A 7 -0.71 -3.94 -16.65
N PHE A 8 -1.63 -3.18 -16.08
CA PHE A 8 -1.33 -2.35 -14.93
C PHE A 8 -1.05 -3.27 -13.75
N ILE A 9 0.23 -3.55 -13.59
CA ILE A 9 0.67 -4.42 -12.52
C ILE A 9 1.42 -3.53 -11.55
N ASN A 10 0.69 -3.04 -10.57
CA ASN A 10 1.35 -2.69 -9.34
C ASN A 10 1.57 -3.98 -8.54
N ASN A 11 2.38 -3.93 -7.51
CA ASN A 11 2.71 -5.04 -6.62
C ASN A 11 1.50 -5.78 -6.01
N LEU A 12 0.27 -5.41 -6.34
CA LEU A 12 -0.97 -5.92 -5.77
C LEU A 12 -1.59 -7.03 -6.58
N THR A 13 -1.49 -6.94 -7.91
CA THR A 13 -2.08 -7.90 -8.85
C THR A 13 -1.06 -8.87 -9.41
N ASN A 14 0.22 -8.49 -9.40
CA ASN A 14 1.33 -9.32 -9.84
C ASN A 14 2.37 -9.46 -8.73
N ASN A 15 2.50 -10.65 -8.22
CA ASN A 15 3.46 -10.96 -7.17
C ASN A 15 4.93 -10.84 -7.60
N ASN A 16 5.21 -10.81 -8.87
CA ASN A 16 6.57 -10.82 -9.41
C ASN A 16 7.07 -9.42 -9.80
N GLY A 17 6.25 -8.38 -9.70
CA GLY A 17 6.61 -7.04 -10.15
C GLY A 17 6.85 -6.94 -11.66
N LEU A 18 6.56 -7.97 -12.43
CA LEU A 18 6.70 -7.98 -13.89
C LEU A 18 5.60 -7.15 -14.53
N VAL A 19 5.99 -6.13 -15.27
CA VAL A 19 5.10 -5.34 -16.13
C VAL A 19 5.28 -5.84 -17.56
N SER A 20 4.22 -6.36 -18.15
CA SER A 20 4.20 -6.61 -19.59
C SER A 20 3.70 -5.34 -20.29
N PHE A 21 4.60 -4.67 -20.99
CA PHE A 21 4.31 -3.43 -21.69
C PHE A 21 4.72 -3.55 -23.17
N GLU A 22 3.77 -3.32 -24.06
CA GLU A 22 4.02 -3.26 -25.50
C GLU A 22 3.53 -1.89 -25.99
N GLY A 23 4.46 -1.00 -26.36
CA GLY A 23 4.13 0.33 -26.89
C GLY A 23 5.22 1.36 -26.64
N LEU A 24 4.95 2.60 -27.02
CA LEU A 24 5.82 3.75 -26.77
C LEU A 24 5.51 4.35 -25.39
N LEU A 25 6.54 4.86 -24.73
CA LEU A 25 6.43 5.60 -23.47
C LEU A 25 6.36 7.10 -23.78
N ASP A 26 5.15 7.64 -23.73
CA ASP A 26 4.92 9.07 -23.85
C ASP A 26 4.59 9.67 -22.48
N ASN A 27 5.06 10.88 -22.23
CA ASN A 27 4.73 11.62 -21.01
C ASN A 27 3.35 12.28 -21.19
N ILE A 28 2.30 11.64 -20.68
CA ILE A 28 0.92 12.09 -20.80
C ILE A 28 0.42 12.91 -19.60
N SER A 29 1.11 12.82 -18.45
CA SER A 29 0.70 13.56 -17.26
C SER A 29 1.87 13.87 -16.33
N LYS A 30 1.75 14.99 -15.58
CA LYS A 30 2.72 15.44 -14.59
C LYS A 30 1.99 15.76 -13.29
N TYR A 31 2.34 15.03 -12.22
CA TYR A 31 1.76 15.23 -10.90
C TYR A 31 2.63 16.14 -10.05
N LYS A 32 1.99 17.08 -9.32
CA LYS A 32 2.66 17.91 -8.32
C LYS A 32 2.12 17.57 -6.95
N PHE A 33 3.04 17.24 -6.06
CA PHE A 33 2.73 16.98 -4.65
C PHE A 33 3.19 18.15 -3.79
N SER A 34 2.68 18.23 -2.55
CA SER A 34 3.29 19.06 -1.54
C SER A 34 4.75 18.65 -1.31
N LYS A 35 5.57 19.56 -0.80
CA LYS A 35 7.00 19.33 -0.61
C LYS A 35 7.22 18.07 0.23
N ILE A 36 7.83 17.06 -0.39
CA ILE A 36 8.26 15.85 0.30
C ILE A 36 9.64 16.16 0.87
N THR A 37 9.74 16.39 2.17
CA THR A 37 11.00 16.56 2.86
C THR A 37 11.38 15.25 3.53
N ASN A 38 12.61 14.76 3.25
CA ASN A 38 13.27 13.71 4.01
C ASN A 38 12.70 12.30 3.91
N PHE A 39 12.55 11.78 2.70
CA PHE A 39 12.56 10.34 2.47
C PHE A 39 14.00 9.85 2.21
N ASP A 40 14.98 10.33 2.98
CA ASP A 40 16.40 10.05 2.78
C ASP A 40 16.75 8.55 2.83
N LYS A 41 15.91 7.75 3.48
CA LYS A 41 16.10 6.31 3.64
C LYS A 41 15.03 5.45 2.97
N TYR A 42 14.03 6.06 2.35
CA TYR A 42 12.87 5.33 1.88
C TYR A 42 12.20 6.02 0.69
N GLN A 43 12.09 5.30 -0.42
CA GLN A 43 11.33 5.78 -1.58
C GLN A 43 9.86 5.39 -1.42
N PRO A 44 8.93 6.37 -1.34
CA PRO A 44 7.51 6.05 -1.23
C PRO A 44 7.00 5.35 -2.49
N ASP A 45 6.17 4.33 -2.28
CA ASP A 45 5.53 3.65 -3.39
C ASP A 45 4.38 4.47 -3.95
N LEU A 46 4.28 4.47 -5.27
CA LEU A 46 3.11 4.93 -5.99
C LEU A 46 2.15 3.76 -6.18
N LEU A 47 0.87 4.00 -5.98
CA LEU A 47 -0.18 3.03 -6.27
C LEU A 47 -0.98 3.47 -7.48
N ILE A 48 -0.93 2.69 -8.56
CA ILE A 48 -1.88 2.80 -9.66
C ILE A 48 -3.05 1.87 -9.34
N THR A 49 -4.24 2.44 -9.21
CA THR A 49 -5.44 1.69 -8.85
C THR A 49 -6.06 0.97 -10.06
N PRO A 50 -6.94 -0.02 -9.86
CA PRO A 50 -7.69 -0.64 -10.97
C PRO A 50 -8.49 0.37 -11.81
N ASN A 51 -8.91 1.48 -11.20
CA ASN A 51 -9.64 2.57 -11.88
C ASN A 51 -8.71 3.56 -12.61
N LYS A 52 -7.44 3.19 -12.79
CA LYS A 52 -6.40 4.00 -13.46
C LYS A 52 -6.12 5.35 -12.78
N THR A 53 -6.38 5.45 -11.49
CA THR A 53 -6.02 6.62 -10.69
C THR A 53 -4.70 6.40 -9.97
N LEU A 54 -3.99 7.49 -9.66
CA LEU A 54 -2.73 7.47 -8.95
C LEU A 54 -2.93 7.86 -7.49
N VAL A 55 -2.57 6.97 -6.58
CA VAL A 55 -2.57 7.25 -5.14
C VAL A 55 -1.14 7.46 -4.65
N PHE A 56 -0.96 8.52 -3.89
CA PHE A 56 0.31 8.90 -3.29
C PHE A 56 0.10 9.51 -1.90
N PHE A 57 1.16 9.75 -1.11
CA PHE A 57 1.08 10.39 0.19
C PHE A 57 2.20 11.41 0.42
N ASP A 58 1.95 12.41 1.27
CA ASP A 58 2.94 13.40 1.68
C ASP A 58 3.61 13.03 3.04
N ASP A 59 4.58 13.84 3.47
CA ASP A 59 5.35 13.65 4.71
C ASP A 59 4.52 13.79 6.01
N LYS A 60 3.26 14.19 5.91
CA LYS A 60 2.30 14.28 7.01
C LYS A 60 1.30 13.10 7.01
N GLY A 61 1.47 12.19 6.06
CA GLY A 61 0.54 11.08 5.86
C GLY A 61 -0.77 11.49 5.19
N THR A 62 -0.81 12.64 4.48
CA THR A 62 -1.95 12.99 3.66
C THR A 62 -1.94 12.15 2.41
N ILE A 63 -3.00 11.41 2.17
CA ILE A 63 -3.18 10.60 0.97
C ILE A 63 -3.88 11.44 -0.09
N LEU A 64 -3.34 11.40 -1.31
CA LEU A 64 -3.86 12.11 -2.47
C LEU A 64 -4.19 11.09 -3.56
N ASN A 65 -5.32 11.26 -4.22
CA ASN A 65 -5.72 10.47 -5.37
C ASN A 65 -5.95 11.38 -6.57
N PHE A 66 -5.31 11.06 -7.69
CA PHE A 66 -5.35 11.83 -8.93
C PHE A 66 -5.88 10.99 -10.08
N ASP A 67 -6.54 11.65 -11.03
CA ASP A 67 -6.91 11.04 -12.31
C ASP A 67 -5.73 10.99 -13.32
N GLU A 68 -5.97 10.43 -14.50
CA GLU A 68 -4.98 10.33 -15.58
C GLU A 68 -4.57 11.73 -16.13
N GLN A 69 -5.39 12.76 -15.95
CA GLN A 69 -5.14 14.14 -16.36
C GLN A 69 -4.44 14.96 -15.28
N SER A 70 -4.03 14.33 -14.18
CA SER A 70 -3.39 14.97 -13.02
C SER A 70 -4.31 15.90 -12.20
N ASN A 71 -5.63 15.74 -12.31
CA ASN A 71 -6.56 16.44 -11.45
C ASN A 71 -6.71 15.70 -10.11
N LEU A 72 -6.75 16.46 -9.03
CA LEU A 72 -6.99 15.89 -7.71
C LEU A 72 -8.45 15.46 -7.56
N ILE A 73 -8.68 14.15 -7.38
CA ILE A 73 -10.01 13.59 -7.15
C ILE A 73 -10.42 13.79 -5.68
N TRP A 74 -9.53 13.37 -4.75
CA TRP A 74 -9.72 13.56 -3.31
C TRP A 74 -8.39 13.56 -2.58
N LYS A 75 -8.41 14.14 -1.37
CA LYS A 75 -7.31 14.06 -0.41
C LYS A 75 -7.85 13.77 0.99
N THR A 76 -7.15 12.95 1.76
CA THR A 76 -7.55 12.55 3.12
C THR A 76 -6.33 12.46 4.02
N ASN A 77 -6.44 12.98 5.24
CA ASN A 77 -5.46 12.77 6.30
C ASN A 77 -6.21 12.28 7.54
N VAL A 78 -5.85 11.09 8.04
CA VAL A 78 -6.47 10.47 9.22
C VAL A 78 -5.66 10.70 10.50
N TYR A 79 -4.43 11.25 10.39
CA TYR A 79 -3.51 11.41 11.50
C TYR A 79 -3.76 12.67 12.30
N LYS A 80 -3.70 12.56 13.62
CA LYS A 80 -3.66 13.72 14.52
C LYS A 80 -2.33 14.46 14.36
N LYS A 81 -2.29 15.75 14.72
CA LYS A 81 -1.07 16.58 14.62
C LYS A 81 0.16 15.97 15.30
N LYS A 82 -0.03 15.25 16.42
CA LYS A 82 1.07 14.56 17.12
C LYS A 82 1.66 13.43 16.27
N ASP A 83 0.82 12.66 15.56
CA ASP A 83 1.23 11.50 14.77
C ASP A 83 1.91 11.94 13.45
N GLN A 84 1.47 13.07 12.88
CA GLN A 84 2.08 13.68 11.68
C GLN A 84 3.55 14.06 11.91
N LYS A 85 3.95 14.39 13.16
CA LYS A 85 5.35 14.70 13.52
C LYS A 85 6.28 13.48 13.34
N HIS A 86 5.74 12.28 13.39
CA HIS A 86 6.48 11.04 13.18
C HIS A 86 6.70 10.71 11.70
N LYS A 87 6.20 11.56 10.79
CA LYS A 87 6.33 11.40 9.33
C LYS A 87 5.94 9.99 8.89
N PRO A 88 4.64 9.63 8.99
CA PRO A 88 4.19 8.28 8.71
C PRO A 88 4.53 7.87 7.28
N ILE A 89 5.10 6.69 7.13
CA ILE A 89 5.38 6.05 5.86
C ILE A 89 4.24 5.08 5.61
N LEU A 90 3.56 5.23 4.47
CA LEU A 90 2.37 4.48 4.14
C LEU A 90 2.66 3.42 3.08
N TYR A 91 2.07 2.26 3.26
CA TYR A 91 2.07 1.18 2.29
C TYR A 91 0.63 0.92 1.85
N PHE A 92 0.42 0.81 0.56
CA PHE A 92 -0.90 0.77 -0.05
C PHE A 92 -1.21 -0.56 -0.74
N ALA A 93 -2.47 -0.95 -0.65
CA ALA A 93 -3.08 -1.94 -1.52
C ALA A 93 -4.51 -1.50 -1.86
N SER A 94 -4.97 -1.74 -3.09
CA SER A 94 -6.36 -1.45 -3.45
C SER A 94 -7.02 -2.61 -4.18
N ASN A 95 -8.32 -2.69 -4.00
CA ASN A 95 -9.25 -3.35 -4.91
C ASN A 95 -10.15 -2.26 -5.55
N ASN A 96 -11.24 -2.66 -6.23
CA ASN A 96 -12.10 -1.71 -6.91
C ASN A 96 -12.81 -0.70 -5.99
N GLU A 97 -12.97 -1.01 -4.70
CA GLU A 97 -13.75 -0.22 -3.75
C GLU A 97 -12.95 0.32 -2.58
N ASN A 98 -11.89 -0.38 -2.20
CA ASN A 98 -11.16 -0.14 -0.96
C ASN A 98 -9.70 0.19 -1.23
N LEU A 99 -9.20 1.18 -0.51
CA LEU A 99 -7.78 1.44 -0.32
C LEU A 99 -7.39 0.99 1.09
N VAL A 100 -6.62 -0.08 1.16
CA VAL A 100 -6.02 -0.57 2.41
C VAL A 100 -4.71 0.15 2.62
N VAL A 101 -4.51 0.67 3.81
CA VAL A 101 -3.30 1.39 4.22
C VAL A 101 -2.77 0.79 5.50
N ILE A 102 -1.48 0.54 5.54
CA ILE A 102 -0.73 0.20 6.74
C ILE A 102 0.44 1.16 6.88
N ASP A 103 0.95 1.39 8.07
CA ASP A 103 2.01 2.37 8.29
C ASP A 103 3.14 1.90 9.23
N ASN A 104 4.21 2.69 9.26
CA ASN A 104 5.38 2.46 10.11
C ASN A 104 5.20 2.95 11.56
N ILE A 105 4.02 3.41 11.94
CA ILE A 105 3.67 3.82 13.32
C ILE A 105 2.55 2.97 13.93
N ALA A 106 2.41 1.74 13.39
CA ALA A 106 1.51 0.69 13.88
C ALA A 106 0.01 0.95 13.68
N ASN A 107 -0.38 1.73 12.67
CA ASN A 107 -1.78 1.84 12.30
C ASN A 107 -2.07 1.08 11.00
N TYR A 108 -3.31 0.65 10.87
CA TYR A 108 -3.87 0.15 9.63
C TYR A 108 -5.33 0.58 9.51
N TYR A 109 -5.75 0.86 8.29
CA TYR A 109 -7.09 1.40 8.03
C TYR A 109 -7.51 1.19 6.59
N VAL A 110 -8.80 1.36 6.35
CA VAL A 110 -9.38 1.29 5.01
C VAL A 110 -10.10 2.58 4.69
N LEU A 111 -9.80 3.12 3.52
CA LEU A 111 -10.53 4.22 2.91
C LEU A 111 -11.41 3.70 1.76
N SER A 112 -12.49 4.39 1.48
CA SER A 112 -13.20 4.24 0.22
C SER A 112 -12.32 4.76 -0.93
N LEU A 113 -12.03 3.93 -1.91
CA LEU A 113 -11.20 4.32 -3.05
C LEU A 113 -11.82 5.46 -3.87
N ASN A 114 -13.15 5.52 -3.94
CA ASN A 114 -13.87 6.48 -4.77
C ASN A 114 -13.87 7.91 -4.22
N ASN A 115 -13.87 8.07 -2.89
CA ASN A 115 -14.05 9.39 -2.27
C ASN A 115 -13.11 9.67 -1.10
N GLY A 116 -12.20 8.77 -0.77
CA GLY A 116 -11.22 8.93 0.30
C GLY A 116 -11.81 8.91 1.73
N LYS A 117 -13.09 8.57 1.92
CA LYS A 117 -13.68 8.50 3.26
C LYS A 117 -13.13 7.33 4.04
N LEU A 118 -12.79 7.59 5.31
CA LEU A 118 -12.36 6.56 6.25
C LEU A 118 -13.52 5.61 6.55
N LYS A 119 -13.32 4.31 6.33
CA LYS A 119 -14.27 3.26 6.71
C LYS A 119 -14.03 2.82 8.14
N TRP A 120 -12.79 2.51 8.47
CA TRP A 120 -12.34 2.17 9.82
C TRP A 120 -10.83 2.34 9.95
N MET A 121 -10.32 2.46 11.20
CA MET A 121 -8.91 2.54 11.55
C MET A 121 -8.66 1.79 12.85
N LYS A 122 -7.56 1.02 12.90
CA LYS A 122 -7.14 0.25 14.06
C LYS A 122 -5.62 0.35 14.27
N GLY A 123 -5.19 -0.02 15.47
CA GLY A 123 -3.78 -0.13 15.83
C GLY A 123 -3.29 -1.58 15.79
N ASN A 124 -2.06 -1.79 15.34
CA ASN A 124 -1.34 -3.06 15.42
C ASN A 124 -0.39 -3.04 16.63
N PRO A 125 -0.06 -4.19 17.24
CA PRO A 125 0.93 -4.22 18.32
C PRO A 125 2.31 -3.73 17.95
N SER A 126 2.70 -3.86 16.68
CA SER A 126 4.02 -3.45 16.16
C SER A 126 3.89 -2.70 14.85
N PRO A 127 4.79 -1.76 14.52
CA PRO A 127 4.82 -1.09 13.23
C PRO A 127 4.92 -2.08 12.07
N PHE A 128 4.40 -1.68 10.90
CA PHE A 128 4.56 -2.49 9.69
C PHE A 128 5.82 -2.11 8.91
N ASN A 129 6.45 -3.10 8.28
CA ASN A 129 7.61 -2.90 7.43
C ASN A 129 7.54 -3.72 6.13
N SER A 130 6.36 -4.05 5.67
CA SER A 130 6.18 -4.86 4.46
C SER A 130 5.29 -4.19 3.43
N GLN A 131 5.29 -4.76 2.23
CA GLN A 131 4.18 -4.55 1.30
C GLN A 131 2.88 -5.05 1.95
N VAL A 132 1.76 -4.45 1.57
CA VAL A 132 0.43 -4.99 1.86
C VAL A 132 -0.12 -5.64 0.60
N LYS A 133 -0.77 -6.79 0.75
CA LYS A 133 -1.38 -7.55 -0.35
C LYS A 133 -2.82 -7.85 -0.05
N ILE A 134 -3.67 -7.73 -1.07
CA ILE A 134 -5.10 -8.06 -0.99
C ILE A 134 -5.38 -9.36 -1.73
N PHE A 135 -6.16 -10.21 -1.10
CA PHE A 135 -6.76 -11.37 -1.76
C PHE A 135 -8.19 -11.57 -1.25
N LYS A 136 -9.17 -11.41 -2.14
CA LYS A 136 -10.61 -11.40 -1.84
C LYS A 136 -10.95 -10.32 -0.81
N ASP A 137 -11.55 -10.71 0.30
CA ASP A 137 -11.99 -9.89 1.43
C ASP A 137 -10.91 -9.70 2.52
N LYS A 138 -9.68 -10.12 2.24
CA LYS A 138 -8.58 -10.13 3.21
C LYS A 138 -7.39 -9.34 2.71
N PHE A 139 -6.61 -8.81 3.65
CA PHE A 139 -5.28 -8.29 3.36
C PHE A 139 -4.23 -8.88 4.30
N PHE A 140 -2.99 -8.85 3.82
CA PHE A 140 -1.84 -9.46 4.47
C PHE A 140 -0.72 -8.45 4.59
N ALA A 141 -0.07 -8.45 5.74
CA ALA A 141 1.08 -7.60 6.04
C ALA A 141 2.01 -8.29 7.04
N VAL A 142 3.28 -7.91 7.03
CA VAL A 142 4.26 -8.33 8.04
C VAL A 142 4.67 -7.12 8.87
N ASP A 143 4.76 -7.30 10.17
CA ASP A 143 5.20 -6.27 11.09
C ASP A 143 6.69 -6.41 11.48
N PHE A 144 7.22 -5.44 12.22
CA PHE A 144 8.61 -5.43 12.69
C PHE A 144 8.98 -6.58 13.63
N GLU A 145 8.00 -7.29 14.18
CA GLU A 145 8.24 -8.50 14.98
C GLU A 145 8.26 -9.77 14.11
N ASN A 146 8.33 -9.61 12.78
CA ASN A 146 8.30 -10.70 11.80
C ASN A 146 7.04 -11.56 11.90
N VAL A 147 5.91 -10.94 12.27
CA VAL A 147 4.62 -11.60 12.31
C VAL A 147 3.86 -11.30 11.02
N LEU A 148 3.61 -12.35 10.23
CA LEU A 148 2.68 -12.28 9.11
C LEU A 148 1.26 -12.29 9.65
N ARG A 149 0.48 -11.28 9.30
CA ARG A 149 -0.89 -11.11 9.76
C ARG A 149 -1.88 -11.08 8.62
N CYS A 150 -3.05 -11.63 8.86
CA CYS A 150 -4.19 -11.62 7.96
C CYS A 150 -5.36 -10.91 8.63
N TYR A 151 -5.91 -9.92 7.94
CA TYR A 151 -7.03 -9.11 8.43
C TYR A 151 -8.20 -9.13 7.47
N SER A 152 -9.39 -8.91 7.99
CA SER A 152 -10.61 -8.63 7.22
C SER A 152 -10.56 -7.19 6.68
N ILE A 153 -10.81 -7.00 5.38
CA ILE A 153 -10.97 -5.65 4.80
C ILE A 153 -12.23 -4.97 5.31
N VAL A 154 -13.28 -5.76 5.59
CA VAL A 154 -14.59 -5.24 5.98
C VAL A 154 -14.58 -4.70 7.41
N THR A 155 -14.04 -5.48 8.36
CA THR A 155 -14.11 -5.16 9.79
C THR A 155 -12.79 -4.70 10.38
N GLY A 156 -11.67 -4.98 9.70
CA GLY A 156 -10.33 -4.75 10.23
C GLY A 156 -9.90 -5.73 11.33
N ASP A 157 -10.68 -6.80 11.59
CA ASP A 157 -10.31 -7.77 12.61
C ASP A 157 -9.19 -8.67 12.11
N GLU A 158 -8.25 -8.99 13.00
CA GLU A 158 -7.24 -10.01 12.72
C GLU A 158 -7.93 -11.38 12.65
N ILE A 159 -7.76 -12.08 11.53
CA ILE A 159 -8.32 -13.41 11.31
C ILE A 159 -7.35 -14.46 11.79
N TRP A 160 -6.06 -14.27 11.50
CA TRP A 160 -4.98 -15.12 11.98
C TRP A 160 -3.64 -14.38 11.87
N ASN A 161 -2.65 -14.89 12.59
CA ASN A 161 -1.27 -14.48 12.45
C ASN A 161 -0.33 -15.69 12.45
N TYR A 162 0.86 -15.50 11.91
CA TYR A 162 1.94 -16.48 11.91
C TYR A 162 3.24 -15.79 12.29
N LYS A 163 3.79 -16.17 13.43
CA LYS A 163 5.06 -15.67 13.94
C LYS A 163 6.18 -16.59 13.46
N THR A 164 7.17 -16.02 12.78
CA THR A 164 8.39 -16.74 12.43
C THR A 164 9.35 -16.78 13.62
N ASP A 165 10.41 -17.58 13.51
CA ASP A 165 11.46 -17.64 14.53
C ASP A 165 12.06 -16.25 14.74
N GLN A 166 12.38 -15.94 16.00
CA GLN A 166 12.98 -14.66 16.35
C GLN A 166 14.42 -14.63 15.85
N THR A 167 14.72 -13.69 14.96
CA THR A 167 16.08 -13.34 14.61
C THR A 167 16.58 -12.19 15.47
N LEU A 168 17.84 -12.23 15.85
CA LEU A 168 18.49 -11.13 16.60
C LEU A 168 18.58 -9.85 15.77
N ILE A 169 18.58 -9.99 14.45
CA ILE A 169 18.65 -8.87 13.50
C ILE A 169 17.32 -8.74 12.78
N LYS A 170 16.65 -7.61 12.97
CA LYS A 170 15.41 -7.28 12.25
C LYS A 170 15.73 -6.53 10.97
N SER A 171 15.17 -6.95 9.85
CA SER A 171 15.32 -6.24 8.59
C SER A 171 14.71 -4.85 8.69
N GLN A 172 15.49 -3.83 8.36
CA GLN A 172 15.00 -2.46 8.20
C GLN A 172 14.47 -2.20 6.78
N GLN A 173 14.65 -3.15 5.87
CA GLN A 173 14.14 -3.06 4.51
C GLN A 173 12.67 -3.49 4.46
N LYS A 174 11.96 -2.90 3.51
CA LYS A 174 10.58 -3.27 3.24
C LYS A 174 10.49 -4.72 2.77
N LEU A 175 9.78 -5.54 3.52
CA LEU A 175 9.58 -6.95 3.21
C LEU A 175 8.59 -7.11 2.05
N SER A 176 8.89 -8.06 1.17
CA SER A 176 8.01 -8.41 0.05
C SER A 176 7.12 -9.58 0.42
N ILE A 177 5.85 -9.49 0.03
CA ILE A 177 4.86 -10.56 0.18
C ILE A 177 4.39 -10.98 -1.22
N ALA A 178 4.35 -12.27 -1.48
CA ALA A 178 3.77 -12.84 -2.69
C ALA A 178 2.60 -13.77 -2.34
N ILE A 179 1.53 -13.70 -3.14
CA ILE A 179 0.35 -14.56 -2.99
C ILE A 179 0.20 -15.42 -4.23
N ASN A 180 0.24 -16.73 -4.07
CA ASN A 180 -0.13 -17.66 -5.11
C ASN A 180 -1.63 -17.93 -5.03
N LYS A 181 -2.36 -17.43 -6.03
CA LYS A 181 -3.83 -17.51 -6.06
C LYS A 181 -4.33 -18.92 -6.34
N SER A 182 -3.55 -19.75 -7.04
CA SER A 182 -3.94 -21.09 -7.45
C SER A 182 -3.97 -22.06 -6.27
N ASN A 183 -2.91 -22.06 -5.46
CA ASN A 183 -2.81 -22.96 -4.29
C ASN A 183 -3.11 -22.25 -2.95
N LYS A 184 -3.52 -20.98 -2.99
CA LYS A 184 -3.86 -20.14 -1.83
C LYS A 184 -2.72 -20.03 -0.79
N SER A 185 -1.48 -20.01 -1.27
CA SER A 185 -0.29 -19.89 -0.41
C SER A 185 0.24 -18.46 -0.39
N ILE A 186 0.82 -18.09 0.75
CA ILE A 186 1.48 -16.81 0.95
C ILE A 186 2.97 -17.08 1.19
N TYR A 187 3.81 -16.33 0.50
CA TYR A 187 5.27 -16.38 0.65
C TYR A 187 5.76 -15.01 1.10
N PHE A 188 6.68 -14.98 2.04
CA PHE A 188 7.41 -13.78 2.41
C PHE A 188 8.84 -14.14 2.83
N LEU A 189 9.75 -13.20 2.65
CA LEU A 189 11.14 -13.34 3.09
C LEU A 189 11.30 -12.61 4.42
N ASN A 190 12.01 -13.26 5.30
CA ASN A 190 12.35 -12.81 6.65
C ASN A 190 13.80 -12.32 6.68
#